data_40b1056df8762d8b6290ffc040475ca5
#
_entry.id   40b1056df8762d8b6290ffc040475ca5
#
_cell.length_a   1.000
_cell.length_b   1.000
_cell.length_c   1.000
_cell.angle_alpha   90.00
_cell.angle_beta   90.00
_cell.angle_gamma   90.00
#
_symmetry.space_group_name_H-M   'P 1'
#
loop_
_entity.id
_entity.type
_entity.pdbx_description
1 polymer ?
#
loop_
_entity_poly.entity_id
_entity_poly.type
_entity_poly.pdbx_seq_one_letter_code
_entity_poly.pdbx_strand_id
1 'polypeptide(L)'
;RDCPRCGTPLERNEAGVPPKKPPSSPKPAFQLIGALDNIRSTYNVGAIFRAADGTGVAELLLGGITPSPVEQPAISKTALGAEKSVPWHSCPNLPATLLALKAEGAMILALEFVPGARALEDFQFDHPLPEQVILVSGSEPAGVDPAILRLADQVLYIPMSGQKSSLNVSVAFGIAAYHLSGLTLK
;
A
#
# COMPACT_ATOMS: atom_id res chain seq x y z
N ARG A 1 2.55 -17.38 -33.15
CA ARG A 1 1.12 -17.57 -32.82
C ARG A 1 0.35 -16.38 -33.34
N ASP A 2 -0.75 -16.61 -34.02
CA ASP A 2 -1.58 -15.53 -34.54
C ASP A 2 -2.68 -15.19 -33.54
N CYS A 3 -3.14 -13.96 -33.57
CA CYS A 3 -4.26 -13.52 -32.73
C CYS A 3 -5.50 -14.37 -33.07
N PRO A 4 -6.14 -15.08 -32.13
CA PRO A 4 -7.26 -15.96 -32.40
C PRO A 4 -8.50 -15.20 -32.85
N ARG A 5 -8.53 -13.88 -32.72
CA ARG A 5 -9.68 -13.03 -33.08
C ARG A 5 -9.56 -12.37 -34.45
N CYS A 6 -8.35 -12.00 -34.90
CA CYS A 6 -8.15 -11.28 -36.15
C CYS A 6 -7.06 -11.85 -37.06
N GLY A 7 -6.40 -12.96 -36.68
CA GLY A 7 -5.36 -13.60 -37.46
C GLY A 7 -4.04 -12.83 -37.58
N THR A 8 -3.92 -11.65 -36.93
CA THR A 8 -2.67 -10.88 -36.98
C THR A 8 -1.55 -11.67 -36.32
N PRO A 9 -0.36 -11.82 -36.96
CA PRO A 9 0.78 -12.43 -36.33
C PRO A 9 1.14 -11.71 -35.03
N LEU A 10 1.13 -12.45 -33.92
CA LEU A 10 1.64 -11.97 -32.64
C LEU A 10 3.16 -12.09 -32.72
N GLU A 11 3.83 -11.00 -32.94
CA GLU A 11 5.29 -10.95 -32.77
C GLU A 11 5.60 -11.41 -31.35
N ARG A 12 6.32 -12.53 -31.21
CA ARG A 12 6.96 -12.83 -29.94
C ARG A 12 7.99 -11.73 -29.76
N ASN A 13 7.80 -10.85 -28.77
CA ASN A 13 8.96 -10.24 -28.20
C ASN A 13 10.00 -11.35 -28.03
N GLU A 14 11.20 -11.17 -28.53
CA GLU A 14 12.33 -12.06 -28.29
C GLU A 14 12.70 -12.03 -26.80
N ALA A 15 11.75 -12.39 -25.99
CA ALA A 15 11.78 -12.35 -24.54
C ALA A 15 12.46 -13.62 -24.04
N GLY A 16 13.73 -13.71 -24.28
CA GLY A 16 14.63 -14.57 -23.54
C GLY A 16 15.45 -13.80 -22.50
N VAL A 17 15.41 -12.47 -22.52
CA VAL A 17 16.12 -11.65 -21.55
C VAL A 17 15.09 -11.14 -20.55
N PRO A 18 15.13 -11.62 -19.27
CA PRO A 18 14.29 -11.01 -18.24
C PRO A 18 14.57 -9.50 -18.26
N PRO A 19 13.51 -8.66 -18.16
CA PRO A 19 13.72 -7.22 -18.12
C PRO A 19 14.71 -6.92 -17.00
N LYS A 20 15.78 -6.17 -17.33
CA LYS A 20 16.70 -5.68 -16.30
C LYS A 20 15.86 -4.96 -15.25
N LYS A 21 16.03 -5.35 -13.98
CA LYS A 21 15.40 -4.61 -12.88
C LYS A 21 15.71 -3.14 -13.09
N PRO A 22 14.71 -2.24 -13.09
CA PRO A 22 14.98 -0.82 -13.20
C PRO A 22 15.92 -0.39 -12.06
N PRO A 23 16.69 0.70 -12.24
CA PRO A 23 17.52 1.22 -11.17
C PRO A 23 16.67 1.38 -9.89
N SER A 24 17.19 0.94 -8.75
CA SER A 24 16.52 1.13 -7.49
C SER A 24 16.47 2.62 -7.15
N SER A 25 15.32 3.11 -6.75
CA SER A 25 15.23 4.44 -6.12
C SER A 25 16.08 4.48 -4.85
N PRO A 26 16.58 5.66 -4.45
CA PRO A 26 17.17 5.83 -3.12
C PRO A 26 16.21 5.30 -2.05
N LYS A 27 16.74 4.67 -1.01
CA LYS A 27 15.90 4.26 0.11
C LYS A 27 15.31 5.50 0.78
N PRO A 28 14.02 5.45 1.19
CA PRO A 28 13.43 6.52 2.00
C PRO A 28 14.28 6.78 3.24
N ALA A 29 14.26 8.02 3.73
CA ALA A 29 14.94 8.39 4.97
C ALA A 29 14.24 7.87 6.24
N PHE A 30 13.10 7.18 6.09
CA PHE A 30 12.28 6.58 7.13
C PHE A 30 11.84 5.17 6.70
N GLN A 31 11.43 4.35 7.64
CA GLN A 31 10.76 3.08 7.37
C GLN A 31 9.28 3.33 7.03
N LEU A 32 8.86 2.98 5.82
CA LEU A 32 7.44 2.98 5.45
C LEU A 32 6.85 1.60 5.77
N ILE A 33 5.82 1.57 6.61
CA ILE A 33 5.07 0.39 7.02
C ILE A 33 3.66 0.51 6.44
N GLY A 34 3.14 -0.54 5.81
CA GLY A 34 1.76 -0.60 5.36
C GLY A 34 0.86 -1.24 6.40
N ALA A 35 -0.29 -0.66 6.74
CA ALA A 35 -1.28 -1.26 7.62
C ALA A 35 -2.62 -1.43 6.87
N LEU A 36 -3.11 -2.66 6.82
CA LEU A 36 -4.30 -3.05 6.08
C LEU A 36 -5.47 -3.27 7.05
N ASP A 37 -6.40 -2.31 7.09
CA ASP A 37 -7.51 -2.36 8.02
C ASP A 37 -8.72 -3.09 7.42
N ASN A 38 -8.93 -4.34 7.86
CA ASN A 38 -10.09 -5.16 7.48
C ASN A 38 -10.28 -5.37 5.97
N ILE A 39 -9.21 -5.45 5.18
CA ILE A 39 -9.29 -5.71 3.74
C ILE A 39 -9.61 -7.18 3.51
N ARG A 40 -10.79 -7.45 2.91
CA ARG A 40 -11.31 -8.82 2.75
C ARG A 40 -10.81 -9.53 1.50
N SER A 41 -10.55 -8.77 0.45
CA SER A 41 -10.21 -9.33 -0.87
C SER A 41 -8.78 -9.87 -0.90
N THR A 42 -8.61 -11.18 -1.03
CA THR A 42 -7.30 -11.82 -1.22
C THR A 42 -6.54 -11.27 -2.43
N TYR A 43 -7.27 -10.88 -3.49
CA TYR A 43 -6.67 -10.27 -4.68
C TYR A 43 -6.11 -8.88 -4.39
N ASN A 44 -6.82 -8.06 -3.60
CA ASN A 44 -6.34 -6.75 -3.19
C ASN A 44 -5.16 -6.87 -2.24
N VAL A 45 -5.21 -7.78 -1.26
CA VAL A 45 -4.08 -8.05 -0.36
C VAL A 45 -2.85 -8.46 -1.15
N GLY A 46 -2.97 -9.41 -2.10
CA GLY A 46 -1.85 -9.82 -2.93
C GLY A 46 -1.30 -8.69 -3.82
N ALA A 47 -2.18 -7.86 -4.40
CA ALA A 47 -1.76 -6.69 -5.18
C ALA A 47 -1.04 -5.65 -4.30
N ILE A 48 -1.45 -5.49 -3.03
CA ILE A 48 -0.77 -4.63 -2.06
C ILE A 48 0.60 -5.17 -1.70
N PHE A 49 0.76 -6.48 -1.49
CA PHE A 49 2.09 -7.09 -1.31
C PHE A 49 3.03 -6.74 -2.47
N ARG A 50 2.53 -6.85 -3.71
CA ARG A 50 3.32 -6.52 -4.90
C ARG A 50 3.65 -5.03 -4.99
N ALA A 51 2.73 -4.15 -4.64
CA ALA A 51 2.97 -2.71 -4.56
C ALA A 51 4.00 -2.39 -3.46
N ALA A 52 3.89 -3.02 -2.29
CA ALA A 52 4.81 -2.88 -1.17
C ALA A 52 6.25 -3.26 -1.55
N ASP A 53 6.43 -4.41 -2.21
CA ASP A 53 7.75 -4.82 -2.73
C ASP A 53 8.32 -3.79 -3.72
N GLY A 54 7.48 -3.31 -4.64
CA GLY A 54 7.89 -2.35 -5.67
C GLY A 54 8.22 -0.95 -5.13
N THR A 55 7.63 -0.55 -4.02
CA THR A 55 7.80 0.79 -3.41
C THR A 55 8.76 0.79 -2.22
N GLY A 56 9.28 -0.37 -1.82
CA GLY A 56 10.21 -0.50 -0.71
C GLY A 56 9.57 -0.35 0.67
N VAL A 57 8.27 -0.67 0.79
CA VAL A 57 7.58 -0.80 2.09
C VAL A 57 8.29 -1.87 2.90
N ALA A 58 8.66 -1.55 4.14
CA ALA A 58 9.48 -2.40 4.99
C ALA A 58 8.73 -3.64 5.49
N GLU A 59 7.44 -3.49 5.80
CA GLU A 59 6.57 -4.57 6.25
C GLU A 59 5.09 -4.22 6.08
N LEU A 60 4.22 -5.24 6.19
CA LEU A 60 2.76 -5.09 6.18
C LEU A 60 2.15 -5.60 7.51
N LEU A 61 1.29 -4.77 8.12
CA LEU A 61 0.45 -5.13 9.24
C LEU A 61 -0.95 -5.52 8.71
N LEU A 62 -1.33 -6.79 8.88
CA LEU A 62 -2.60 -7.32 8.41
C LEU A 62 -3.63 -7.23 9.54
N GLY A 63 -4.42 -6.15 9.54
CA GLY A 63 -5.34 -5.79 10.61
C GLY A 63 -6.68 -6.50 10.56
N GLY A 64 -7.20 -6.87 11.72
CA GLY A 64 -8.53 -7.44 11.90
C GLY A 64 -8.74 -8.72 11.09
N ILE A 65 -9.69 -8.69 10.15
CA ILE A 65 -10.04 -9.83 9.29
C ILE A 65 -9.26 -9.87 7.96
N THR A 66 -8.22 -9.04 7.79
CA THR A 66 -7.36 -9.08 6.61
C THR A 66 -6.67 -10.43 6.52
N PRO A 67 -6.86 -11.21 5.43
CA PRO A 67 -6.31 -12.55 5.33
C PRO A 67 -4.79 -12.53 5.16
N SER A 68 -4.11 -13.50 5.76
CA SER A 68 -2.68 -13.70 5.59
C SER A 68 -2.35 -14.66 4.43
N PRO A 69 -1.14 -14.61 3.87
CA PRO A 69 -0.69 -15.55 2.84
C PRO A 69 -0.71 -17.03 3.28
N VAL A 70 -0.58 -17.29 4.59
CA VAL A 70 -0.64 -18.64 5.15
C VAL A 70 -2.07 -19.16 5.18
N GLU A 71 -3.04 -18.32 5.57
CA GLU A 71 -4.45 -18.68 5.64
C GLU A 71 -5.09 -18.76 4.25
N GLN A 72 -4.66 -17.90 3.32
CA GLN A 72 -5.26 -17.76 2.00
C GLN A 72 -4.20 -17.81 0.88
N PRO A 73 -3.83 -19.02 0.41
CA PRO A 73 -2.84 -19.17 -0.67
C PRO A 73 -3.20 -18.45 -1.98
N ALA A 74 -4.48 -18.07 -2.16
CA ALA A 74 -4.93 -17.31 -3.33
C ALA A 74 -4.28 -15.92 -3.44
N ILE A 75 -3.74 -15.37 -2.35
CA ILE A 75 -2.98 -14.11 -2.31
C ILE A 75 -1.79 -14.17 -3.27
N SER A 76 -1.11 -15.31 -3.39
CA SER A 76 0.04 -15.49 -4.28
C SER A 76 -0.27 -15.23 -5.76
N LYS A 77 -1.55 -15.37 -6.17
CA LYS A 77 -1.96 -15.16 -7.57
C LYS A 77 -1.75 -13.71 -8.04
N THR A 78 -1.85 -12.75 -7.14
CA THR A 78 -1.65 -11.32 -7.45
C THR A 78 -0.38 -10.76 -6.83
N ALA A 79 0.09 -11.33 -5.73
CA ALA A 79 1.38 -10.97 -5.11
C ALA A 79 2.58 -11.40 -5.96
N LEU A 80 2.46 -12.51 -6.73
CA LEU A 80 3.50 -13.03 -7.64
C LEU A 80 4.87 -13.24 -6.95
N GLY A 81 4.85 -13.68 -5.70
CA GLY A 81 6.05 -13.95 -4.90
C GLY A 81 6.42 -12.83 -3.92
N ALA A 82 5.82 -11.64 -4.03
CA ALA A 82 6.09 -10.53 -3.11
C ALA A 82 5.69 -10.86 -1.66
N GLU A 83 4.72 -11.75 -1.46
CA GLU A 83 4.33 -12.25 -0.13
C GLU A 83 5.44 -13.03 0.59
N LYS A 84 6.52 -13.38 -0.12
CA LYS A 84 7.70 -14.05 0.44
C LYS A 84 8.85 -13.09 0.71
N SER A 85 8.88 -11.93 0.04
CA SER A 85 9.94 -10.94 0.15
C SER A 85 9.58 -9.80 1.10
N VAL A 86 8.29 -9.44 1.20
CA VAL A 86 7.81 -8.39 2.11
C VAL A 86 7.44 -9.04 3.44
N PRO A 87 8.09 -8.68 4.56
CA PRO A 87 7.69 -9.10 5.90
C PRO A 87 6.24 -8.70 6.19
N TRP A 88 5.56 -9.50 6.99
CA TRP A 88 4.19 -9.17 7.40
C TRP A 88 3.85 -9.77 8.77
N HIS A 89 2.90 -9.16 9.46
CA HIS A 89 2.38 -9.61 10.75
C HIS A 89 0.85 -9.51 10.78
N SER A 90 0.20 -10.53 11.34
CA SER A 90 -1.24 -10.46 11.63
C SER A 90 -1.47 -9.66 12.91
N CYS A 91 -2.35 -8.66 12.83
CA CYS A 91 -2.67 -7.74 13.92
C CYS A 91 -4.19 -7.77 14.19
N PRO A 92 -4.73 -8.73 14.94
CA PRO A 92 -6.17 -8.85 15.17
C PRO A 92 -6.81 -7.58 15.77
N ASN A 93 -6.05 -6.82 16.56
CA ASN A 93 -6.45 -5.52 17.09
C ASN A 93 -5.53 -4.42 16.55
N LEU A 94 -5.73 -4.04 15.29
CA LEU A 94 -4.91 -3.04 14.63
C LEU A 94 -4.90 -1.69 15.35
N PRO A 95 -6.03 -1.13 15.87
CA PRO A 95 -5.99 0.12 16.63
C PRO A 95 -5.05 0.08 17.83
N ALA A 96 -5.03 -1.03 18.59
CA ALA A 96 -4.14 -1.18 19.74
C ALA A 96 -2.67 -1.28 19.30
N THR A 97 -2.37 -2.00 18.22
CA THR A 97 -1.04 -2.07 17.62
C THR A 97 -0.55 -0.70 17.19
N LEU A 98 -1.39 0.06 16.47
CA LEU A 98 -1.06 1.42 16.02
C LEU A 98 -0.84 2.37 17.18
N LEU A 99 -1.64 2.27 18.25
CA LEU A 99 -1.45 3.09 19.45
C LEU A 99 -0.09 2.83 20.12
N ALA A 100 0.33 1.57 20.20
CA ALA A 100 1.63 1.20 20.75
C ALA A 100 2.78 1.75 19.89
N LEU A 101 2.73 1.56 18.56
CA LEU A 101 3.74 2.09 17.65
C LEU A 101 3.80 3.63 17.66
N LYS A 102 2.66 4.28 17.79
CA LYS A 102 2.61 5.74 17.95
C LYS A 102 3.28 6.21 19.26
N ALA A 103 3.11 5.48 20.34
CA ALA A 103 3.80 5.76 21.60
C ALA A 103 5.33 5.58 21.50
N GLU A 104 5.79 4.78 20.56
CA GLU A 104 7.20 4.59 20.21
C GLU A 104 7.74 5.62 19.21
N GLY A 105 6.90 6.56 18.75
CA GLY A 105 7.27 7.66 17.87
C GLY A 105 6.96 7.44 16.38
N ALA A 106 6.21 6.39 16.02
CA ALA A 106 5.77 6.20 14.64
C ALA A 106 4.70 7.25 14.26
N MET A 107 4.79 7.78 13.05
CA MET A 107 3.78 8.66 12.45
C MET A 107 2.72 7.84 11.73
N ILE A 108 1.44 8.08 12.02
CA ILE A 108 0.31 7.37 11.41
C ILE A 108 -0.35 8.27 10.35
N LEU A 109 -0.36 7.80 9.11
CA LEU A 109 -1.03 8.41 7.98
C LEU A 109 -2.20 7.50 7.55
N ALA A 110 -3.44 7.99 7.60
CA ALA A 110 -4.59 7.25 7.11
C ALA A 110 -4.95 7.69 5.69
N LEU A 111 -5.14 6.74 4.78
CA LEU A 111 -5.57 7.01 3.41
C LEU A 111 -7.09 6.87 3.32
N GLU A 112 -7.81 8.00 3.40
CA GLU A 112 -9.26 8.04 3.41
C GLU A 112 -9.78 9.42 2.98
N PHE A 113 -10.97 9.49 2.39
CA PHE A 113 -11.61 10.76 2.06
C PHE A 113 -12.65 11.14 3.12
N VAL A 114 -12.26 12.01 4.03
CA VAL A 114 -13.12 12.54 5.10
C VAL A 114 -12.98 14.07 5.19
N PRO A 115 -13.95 14.78 5.80
CA PRO A 115 -13.81 16.23 6.04
C PRO A 115 -12.51 16.53 6.80
N GLY A 116 -11.74 17.48 6.29
CA GLY A 116 -10.46 17.87 6.85
C GLY A 116 -9.25 17.04 6.40
N ALA A 117 -9.45 16.02 5.56
CA ALA A 117 -8.34 15.28 4.94
C ALA A 117 -7.55 16.19 3.99
N ARG A 118 -6.24 15.95 3.90
CA ARG A 118 -5.31 16.68 3.04
C ARG A 118 -5.08 15.93 1.74
N ALA A 119 -4.94 16.63 0.61
CA ALA A 119 -4.55 15.99 -0.64
C ALA A 119 -3.14 15.38 -0.51
N LEU A 120 -2.98 14.15 -1.02
CA LEU A 120 -1.73 13.40 -0.94
C LEU A 120 -0.57 14.18 -1.58
N GLU A 121 -0.83 14.84 -2.70
CA GLU A 121 0.17 15.63 -3.45
C GLU A 121 0.67 16.87 -2.70
N ASP A 122 -0.14 17.41 -1.77
CA ASP A 122 0.21 18.56 -0.95
C ASP A 122 0.87 18.16 0.38
N PHE A 123 0.97 16.85 0.66
CA PHE A 123 1.56 16.37 1.90
C PHE A 123 3.08 16.47 1.85
N GLN A 124 3.65 17.03 2.90
CA GLN A 124 5.08 17.06 3.15
C GLN A 124 5.33 16.75 4.62
N PHE A 125 6.45 16.13 4.90
CA PHE A 125 6.86 15.87 6.27
C PHE A 125 7.43 17.14 6.90
N ASP A 126 7.08 17.39 8.15
CA ASP A 126 7.74 18.37 8.99
C ASP A 126 9.08 17.81 9.51
N HIS A 127 9.99 18.69 9.92
CA HIS A 127 11.26 18.30 10.51
C HIS A 127 11.19 18.27 12.05
N PRO A 128 11.83 17.30 12.70
CA PRO A 128 12.58 16.16 12.14
C PRO A 128 11.66 15.10 11.53
N LEU A 129 12.19 14.34 10.55
CA LEU A 129 11.47 13.20 10.00
C LEU A 129 11.25 12.12 11.06
N PRO A 130 10.09 11.47 11.07
CA PRO A 130 9.88 10.29 11.90
C PRO A 130 10.76 9.13 11.40
N GLU A 131 11.21 8.26 12.30
CA GLU A 131 11.93 7.04 11.91
C GLU A 131 11.01 6.05 11.19
N GLN A 132 9.74 6.00 11.59
CA GLN A 132 8.72 5.11 11.03
C GLN A 132 7.48 5.90 10.62
N VAL A 133 6.97 5.56 9.45
CA VAL A 133 5.69 6.07 8.92
C VAL A 133 4.79 4.89 8.62
N ILE A 134 3.58 4.90 9.15
CA ILE A 134 2.59 3.85 8.94
C ILE A 134 1.49 4.37 8.02
N LEU A 135 1.40 3.81 6.82
CA LEU A 135 0.33 4.10 5.86
C LEU A 135 -0.83 3.12 6.07
N VAL A 136 -1.94 3.60 6.60
CA VAL A 136 -3.14 2.80 6.83
C VAL A 136 -4.09 2.92 5.65
N SER A 137 -4.56 1.77 5.14
CA SER A 137 -5.61 1.68 4.11
C SER A 137 -6.76 0.82 4.61
N GLY A 138 -7.98 1.34 4.50
CA GLY A 138 -9.18 0.68 4.98
C GLY A 138 -9.87 -0.21 3.96
N SER A 139 -10.88 -0.95 4.41
CA SER A 139 -11.69 -1.81 3.57
C SER A 139 -12.56 -1.02 2.59
N GLU A 140 -12.88 -1.62 1.44
CA GLU A 140 -13.65 -0.96 0.38
C GLU A 140 -15.06 -0.51 0.82
N PRO A 141 -15.81 -1.30 1.63
CA PRO A 141 -17.16 -0.88 2.04
C PRO A 141 -17.20 0.05 3.24
N ALA A 142 -16.23 -0.02 4.16
CA ALA A 142 -16.29 0.71 5.43
C ALA A 142 -15.23 1.81 5.56
N GLY A 143 -14.24 1.83 4.68
CA GLY A 143 -13.09 2.73 4.83
C GLY A 143 -12.19 2.34 5.99
N VAL A 144 -11.46 3.31 6.51
CA VAL A 144 -10.58 3.17 7.69
C VAL A 144 -11.43 3.27 8.96
N ASP A 145 -11.18 2.38 9.93
CA ASP A 145 -11.88 2.39 11.22
C ASP A 145 -11.80 3.78 11.89
N PRO A 146 -12.93 4.32 12.38
CA PRO A 146 -12.95 5.61 13.07
C PRO A 146 -11.99 5.69 14.27
N ALA A 147 -11.68 4.59 14.94
CA ALA A 147 -10.67 4.57 16.00
C ALA A 147 -9.28 4.84 15.45
N ILE A 148 -8.95 4.30 14.27
CA ILE A 148 -7.68 4.55 13.58
C ILE A 148 -7.62 5.98 13.06
N LEU A 149 -8.71 6.50 12.48
CA LEU A 149 -8.78 7.90 12.02
C LEU A 149 -8.50 8.89 13.17
N ARG A 150 -8.96 8.59 14.38
CA ARG A 150 -8.65 9.42 15.57
C ARG A 150 -7.20 9.31 16.04
N LEU A 151 -6.53 8.21 15.74
CA LEU A 151 -5.10 8.01 16.04
C LEU A 151 -4.19 8.63 15.00
N ALA A 152 -4.68 8.78 13.75
CA ALA A 152 -3.89 9.28 12.65
C ALA A 152 -3.37 10.71 12.92
N ASP A 153 -2.11 10.94 12.59
CA ASP A 153 -1.48 12.28 12.65
C ASP A 153 -1.93 13.11 11.48
N GLN A 154 -2.16 12.48 10.32
CA GLN A 154 -2.78 13.09 9.14
C GLN A 154 -3.69 12.08 8.45
N VAL A 155 -4.79 12.59 7.90
CA VAL A 155 -5.63 11.84 6.96
C VAL A 155 -5.40 12.42 5.57
N LEU A 156 -5.02 11.53 4.64
CA LEU A 156 -4.67 11.89 3.28
C LEU A 156 -5.70 11.33 2.31
N TYR A 157 -5.96 12.03 1.21
CA TYR A 157 -6.79 11.51 0.13
C TYR A 157 -6.12 11.72 -1.23
N ILE A 158 -6.46 10.87 -2.19
CA ILE A 158 -6.03 11.01 -3.58
C ILE A 158 -7.10 11.80 -4.33
N PRO A 159 -6.80 12.99 -4.88
CA PRO A 159 -7.75 13.75 -5.67
C PRO A 159 -8.24 12.98 -6.90
N MET A 160 -9.54 13.03 -7.15
CA MET A 160 -10.17 12.31 -8.25
C MET A 160 -10.70 13.29 -9.29
N SER A 161 -10.28 13.14 -10.56
CA SER A 161 -10.74 13.98 -11.67
C SER A 161 -11.93 13.38 -12.43
N GLY A 162 -12.30 12.13 -12.16
CA GLY A 162 -13.36 11.41 -12.85
C GLY A 162 -14.70 11.42 -12.10
N GLN A 163 -15.64 10.60 -12.57
CA GLN A 163 -16.95 10.45 -11.93
C GLN A 163 -16.95 9.55 -10.70
N LYS A 164 -15.93 8.73 -10.52
CA LYS A 164 -15.81 7.83 -9.37
C LYS A 164 -15.23 8.59 -8.18
N SER A 165 -15.75 8.29 -6.99
CA SER A 165 -15.34 8.92 -5.74
C SER A 165 -14.14 8.22 -5.05
N SER A 166 -13.75 7.04 -5.53
CA SER A 166 -12.67 6.26 -4.93
C SER A 166 -11.97 5.38 -5.96
N LEU A 167 -10.73 5.01 -5.66
CA LEU A 167 -9.95 3.98 -6.35
C LEU A 167 -10.12 2.62 -5.67
N ASN A 168 -9.76 1.55 -6.38
CA ASN A 168 -9.53 0.27 -5.75
C ASN A 168 -8.43 0.42 -4.68
N VAL A 169 -8.60 -0.22 -3.52
CA VAL A 169 -7.70 -0.03 -2.37
C VAL A 169 -6.25 -0.38 -2.67
N SER A 170 -5.99 -1.41 -3.47
CA SER A 170 -4.61 -1.77 -3.83
C SER A 170 -3.96 -0.75 -4.76
N VAL A 171 -4.75 -0.11 -5.61
CA VAL A 171 -4.29 1.00 -6.48
C VAL A 171 -4.00 2.24 -5.62
N ALA A 172 -4.93 2.61 -4.73
CA ALA A 172 -4.77 3.73 -3.82
C ALA A 172 -3.53 3.57 -2.93
N PHE A 173 -3.37 2.39 -2.32
CA PHE A 173 -2.19 2.05 -1.53
C PHE A 173 -0.89 2.21 -2.36
N GLY A 174 -0.86 1.66 -3.57
CA GLY A 174 0.33 1.73 -4.44
C GLY A 174 0.70 3.16 -4.80
N ILE A 175 -0.27 4.02 -5.13
CA ILE A 175 -0.06 5.45 -5.40
C ILE A 175 0.50 6.16 -4.16
N ALA A 176 -0.13 5.96 -3.00
CA ALA A 176 0.29 6.61 -1.76
C ALA A 176 1.68 6.13 -1.30
N ALA A 177 1.93 4.83 -1.32
CA ALA A 177 3.23 4.27 -0.96
C ALA A 177 4.34 4.77 -1.88
N TYR A 178 4.10 4.84 -3.19
CA TYR A 178 5.06 5.37 -4.16
C TYR A 178 5.34 6.86 -3.93
N HIS A 179 4.29 7.66 -3.71
CA HIS A 179 4.44 9.08 -3.42
C HIS A 179 5.26 9.31 -2.15
N LEU A 180 4.88 8.65 -1.05
CA LEU A 180 5.56 8.80 0.24
C LEU A 180 7.02 8.33 0.18
N SER A 181 7.31 7.20 -0.49
CA SER A 181 8.68 6.70 -0.63
C SER A 181 9.58 7.60 -1.48
N GLY A 182 8.99 8.44 -2.35
CA GLY A 182 9.70 9.43 -3.15
C GLY A 182 9.89 10.78 -2.46
N LEU A 183 9.26 11.03 -1.30
CA LEU A 183 9.45 12.25 -0.54
C LEU A 183 10.84 12.20 0.13
N THR A 184 11.79 12.79 -0.54
CA THR A 184 13.10 13.12 0.02
C THR A 184 13.05 14.52 0.62
N LEU A 185 13.88 14.74 1.63
CA LEU A 185 14.11 16.07 2.19
C LEU A 185 14.49 17.04 1.06
N LYS A 186 13.70 18.09 0.90
CA LYS A 186 14.11 19.26 0.13
C LYS A 186 14.88 20.22 1.04
#